data_720f220af78a38ce232ec6b752254237
#
_entry.id   720f220af78a38ce232ec6b752254237
#
_cell.length_a   1.000
_cell.length_b   1.000
_cell.length_c   1.000
_cell.angle_alpha   90.00
_cell.angle_beta   90.00
_cell.angle_gamma   90.00
#
_symmetry.space_group_name_H-M   'P 1'
#
loop_
_entity.id
_entity.type
_entity.pdbx_description
1 polymer ?
#
loop_
_entity_poly.entity_id
_entity_poly.type
_entity_poly.pdbx_seq_one_letter_code
_entity_poly.pdbx_strand_id
1 'polypeptide(L)'
;MKTKLAILSVAALFLTACGGGSTESAPEATNDVPVVIQNPADPANAGFYIDGIVYTLVNGALEQPIEDSETNNVFKLLEFKSSGDINADGTDDTAVVLINDAGGSGTFYYLGILTSGPAPIIENTTFLGDRIDIKGISFVDGKFEVVYLDRDSETSFDAPPTIEITGIAELDESKTSFNFSCRDNVGICL
;
A
#
# COMPACT_ATOMS: atom_id res chain seq x y z
N MET A 1 38.15 62.05 9.90
CA MET A 1 38.19 62.25 11.35
C MET A 1 38.01 60.86 11.94
N LYS A 2 39.07 60.14 12.33
CA LYS A 2 39.61 60.04 13.68
C LYS A 2 38.47 59.64 14.67
N THR A 3 38.44 58.53 15.39
CA THR A 3 39.44 57.98 16.34
C THR A 3 38.98 56.55 16.71
N LYS A 4 39.78 55.51 16.66
CA LYS A 4 40.57 54.79 17.71
C LYS A 4 39.68 54.22 18.86
N LEU A 5 39.72 52.90 19.04
CA LEU A 5 40.59 52.01 19.82
C LEU A 5 40.08 51.76 21.24
N ALA A 6 39.87 50.54 21.60
CA ALA A 6 40.49 49.89 22.73
C ALA A 6 40.08 48.42 22.93
N ILE A 7 41.08 47.61 23.00
CA ILE A 7 41.12 46.21 23.42
C ILE A 7 41.00 46.14 24.95
N LEU A 8 40.26 45.17 25.47
CA LEU A 8 40.64 44.62 26.78
C LEU A 8 40.26 43.13 26.85
N SER A 9 41.28 42.34 26.88
CA SER A 9 41.26 40.91 27.26
C SER A 9 41.15 40.77 28.76
N VAL A 10 40.31 39.88 29.27
CA VAL A 10 40.50 39.28 30.57
C VAL A 10 40.21 37.79 30.45
N ALA A 11 41.19 37.01 30.75
CA ALA A 11 41.17 35.58 30.95
C ALA A 11 40.89 35.27 32.43
N ALA A 12 40.32 34.15 32.69
CA ALA A 12 40.45 33.25 33.83
C ALA A 12 39.07 32.73 34.28
N LEU A 13 38.83 31.58 34.74
CA LEU A 13 39.54 30.39 35.21
C LEU A 13 38.46 29.33 35.46
N PHE A 14 38.77 28.11 35.27
CA PHE A 14 38.20 26.85 35.66
C PHE A 14 37.30 26.80 36.89
N LEU A 15 36.18 26.02 36.78
CA LEU A 15 35.75 25.12 37.83
C LEU A 15 35.03 23.93 37.24
N THR A 16 35.62 22.77 37.40
CA THR A 16 35.06 21.43 37.20
C THR A 16 33.98 21.17 38.25
N ALA A 17 32.79 20.75 37.79
CA ALA A 17 31.85 20.01 38.64
C ALA A 17 31.32 18.83 37.83
N CYS A 18 31.73 17.67 38.27
CA CYS A 18 31.22 16.36 37.89
C CYS A 18 29.82 16.21 38.47
N GLY A 19 28.85 15.81 37.66
CA GLY A 19 27.50 15.48 38.15
C GLY A 19 26.75 14.78 37.04
N GLY A 20 26.71 13.47 37.07
CA GLY A 20 26.05 12.61 36.11
C GLY A 20 24.54 12.77 36.10
N GLY A 21 23.98 12.59 34.95
CA GLY A 21 22.57 12.51 34.68
C GLY A 21 22.38 12.29 33.19
N SER A 22 22.68 11.08 32.74
CA SER A 22 22.30 10.65 31.39
C SER A 22 20.79 10.50 31.35
N THR A 23 20.10 11.56 30.92
CA THR A 23 18.78 11.40 30.35
C THR A 23 18.98 10.98 28.90
N GLU A 24 19.01 9.71 28.69
CA GLU A 24 18.87 9.08 27.39
C GLU A 24 17.50 9.48 26.86
N SER A 25 17.49 10.49 25.99
CA SER A 25 16.31 10.80 25.18
C SER A 25 16.10 9.60 24.27
N ALA A 26 14.99 8.90 24.49
CA ALA A 26 14.50 7.91 23.54
C ALA A 26 14.47 8.58 22.15
N PRO A 27 14.92 7.91 21.09
CA PRO A 27 14.79 8.43 19.75
C PRO A 27 13.30 8.55 19.44
N GLU A 28 12.86 9.78 19.23
CA GLU A 28 11.57 10.09 18.67
C GLU A 28 11.52 9.38 17.31
N ALA A 29 10.65 8.38 17.18
CA ALA A 29 10.45 7.66 15.94
C ALA A 29 9.87 8.64 14.92
N THR A 30 10.73 9.27 14.15
CA THR A 30 10.33 9.95 12.93
C THR A 30 9.94 8.88 11.93
N ASN A 31 8.63 8.71 11.72
CA ASN A 31 8.04 7.86 10.68
C ASN A 31 8.25 8.46 9.28
N ASP A 32 9.43 8.98 9.00
CA ASP A 32 9.86 9.41 7.67
C ASP A 32 10.74 8.30 7.06
N VAL A 33 10.21 7.09 6.99
CA VAL A 33 10.75 6.10 6.06
C VAL A 33 10.18 6.48 4.70
N PRO A 34 10.99 6.88 3.71
CA PRO A 34 10.49 7.04 2.35
C PRO A 34 9.92 5.69 1.93
N VAL A 35 8.61 5.67 1.70
CA VAL A 35 7.93 4.49 1.15
C VAL A 35 8.48 4.30 -0.26
N VAL A 36 9.50 3.50 -0.40
CA VAL A 36 10.00 3.08 -1.70
C VAL A 36 9.08 1.97 -2.17
N ILE A 37 8.01 2.35 -2.85
CA ILE A 37 7.22 1.37 -3.61
C ILE A 37 8.12 0.89 -4.73
N GLN A 38 8.66 -0.29 -4.57
CA GLN A 38 9.63 -0.88 -5.49
C GLN A 38 8.91 -1.44 -6.71
N ASN A 39 9.43 -1.06 -7.85
CA ASN A 39 9.36 -1.57 -9.22
C ASN A 39 8.46 -2.80 -9.45
N PRO A 40 7.50 -2.73 -10.41
CA PRO A 40 6.56 -3.79 -10.79
C PRO A 40 7.20 -5.07 -11.32
N ALA A 41 8.52 -5.11 -11.46
CA ALA A 41 9.23 -6.29 -11.94
C ALA A 41 9.00 -7.55 -11.07
N ASP A 42 8.66 -7.38 -9.79
CA ASP A 42 8.40 -8.51 -8.88
C ASP A 42 7.30 -8.18 -7.84
N PRO A 43 6.04 -8.42 -8.17
CA PRO A 43 4.94 -8.20 -7.23
C PRO A 43 5.06 -8.97 -5.91
N ALA A 44 5.81 -10.07 -5.90
CA ALA A 44 6.02 -10.88 -4.70
C ALA A 44 6.92 -10.17 -3.67
N ASN A 45 7.64 -9.12 -4.07
CA ASN A 45 8.51 -8.32 -3.19
C ASN A 45 8.17 -6.82 -3.27
N ALA A 46 6.91 -6.49 -3.49
CA ALA A 46 6.41 -5.12 -3.63
C ALA A 46 5.64 -4.63 -2.41
N GLY A 47 5.51 -3.31 -2.29
CA GLY A 47 4.68 -2.63 -1.30
C GLY A 47 3.27 -2.36 -1.81
N PHE A 48 2.28 -2.58 -0.96
CA PHE A 48 0.86 -2.34 -1.24
C PHE A 48 0.26 -1.43 -0.17
N TYR A 49 -0.37 -0.36 -0.61
CA TYR A 49 -0.98 0.63 0.27
C TYR A 49 -2.43 0.27 0.55
N ILE A 50 -2.73 -0.09 1.79
CA ILE A 50 -4.07 -0.49 2.23
C ILE A 50 -4.39 0.28 3.52
N ASP A 51 -5.49 1.00 3.54
CA ASP A 51 -5.99 1.74 4.71
C ASP A 51 -4.95 2.66 5.38
N GLY A 52 -4.15 3.36 4.57
CA GLY A 52 -3.16 4.30 5.08
C GLY A 52 -1.80 3.69 5.43
N ILE A 53 -1.64 2.38 5.25
CA ILE A 53 -0.43 1.64 5.63
C ILE A 53 0.14 0.93 4.40
N VAL A 54 1.46 0.93 4.25
CA VAL A 54 2.15 0.13 3.24
C VAL A 54 2.54 -1.23 3.81
N TYR A 55 2.03 -2.27 3.20
CA TYR A 55 2.38 -3.66 3.49
C TYR A 55 3.34 -4.18 2.43
N THR A 56 4.59 -4.45 2.81
CA THR A 56 5.60 -4.96 1.88
C THR A 56 5.66 -6.47 1.97
N LEU A 57 5.35 -7.14 0.86
CA LEU A 57 5.46 -8.59 0.76
C LEU A 57 6.93 -9.03 0.62
N VAL A 58 7.22 -10.21 1.11
CA VAL A 58 8.48 -10.93 0.87
C VAL A 58 8.14 -12.30 0.34
N ASN A 59 8.58 -12.61 -0.89
CA ASN A 59 8.24 -13.86 -1.57
C ASN A 59 6.72 -14.13 -1.66
N GLY A 60 5.94 -13.06 -1.86
CA GLY A 60 4.50 -13.13 -2.06
C GLY A 60 3.66 -13.21 -0.78
N ALA A 61 4.26 -13.01 0.39
CA ALA A 61 3.54 -13.03 1.67
C ALA A 61 4.09 -12.01 2.66
N LEU A 62 3.23 -11.62 3.60
CA LEU A 62 3.59 -10.88 4.80
C LEU A 62 2.75 -11.42 5.95
N GLU A 63 3.38 -11.69 7.08
CA GLU A 63 2.72 -12.14 8.30
C GLU A 63 3.16 -11.21 9.44
N GLN A 64 2.19 -10.63 10.14
CA GLN A 64 2.42 -9.70 11.24
C GLN A 64 1.59 -10.10 12.45
N PRO A 65 2.16 -10.14 13.66
CA PRO A 65 1.40 -10.35 14.88
C PRO A 65 0.35 -9.24 15.06
N ILE A 66 -0.84 -9.62 15.52
CA ILE A 66 -1.86 -8.67 15.96
C ILE A 66 -1.68 -8.47 17.45
N GLU A 67 -1.58 -7.20 17.89
CA GLU A 67 -1.44 -6.85 19.30
C GLU A 67 -2.60 -7.44 20.12
N ASP A 68 -2.28 -8.03 21.27
CA ASP A 68 -3.24 -8.68 22.17
C ASP A 68 -4.04 -9.85 21.55
N SER A 69 -3.51 -10.49 20.49
CA SER A 69 -4.12 -11.64 19.82
C SER A 69 -3.14 -12.79 19.66
N GLU A 70 -3.64 -14.02 19.64
CA GLU A 70 -2.85 -15.21 19.26
C GLU A 70 -2.83 -15.45 17.74
N THR A 71 -3.52 -14.60 16.98
CA THR A 71 -3.60 -14.68 15.51
C THR A 71 -2.70 -13.64 14.86
N ASN A 72 -2.36 -13.87 13.59
CA ASN A 72 -1.58 -12.96 12.77
C ASN A 72 -2.46 -12.31 11.70
N ASN A 73 -2.09 -11.10 11.33
CA ASN A 73 -2.55 -10.46 10.09
C ASN A 73 -1.69 -10.98 8.95
N VAL A 74 -2.31 -11.64 7.97
CA VAL A 74 -1.61 -12.34 6.90
C VAL A 74 -2.03 -11.76 5.56
N PHE A 75 -1.05 -11.28 4.78
CA PHE A 75 -1.24 -10.91 3.38
C PHE A 75 -0.59 -11.94 2.48
N LYS A 76 -1.26 -12.28 1.37
CA LYS A 76 -0.72 -13.17 0.35
C LYS A 76 -1.06 -12.67 -1.03
N LEU A 77 -0.08 -12.79 -1.93
CA LEU A 77 -0.26 -12.61 -3.35
C LEU A 77 -0.92 -13.86 -3.94
N LEU A 78 -1.99 -13.69 -4.71
CA LEU A 78 -2.59 -14.75 -5.49
C LEU A 78 -1.89 -14.90 -6.85
N GLU A 79 -2.19 -15.99 -7.55
CA GLU A 79 -1.63 -16.27 -8.88
C GLU A 79 -2.18 -15.38 -10.00
N PHE A 80 -3.28 -14.66 -9.75
CA PHE A 80 -3.92 -13.79 -10.74
C PHE A 80 -3.10 -12.53 -10.98
N LYS A 81 -2.65 -12.35 -12.21
CA LYS A 81 -1.92 -11.15 -12.66
C LYS A 81 -2.17 -10.86 -14.12
N SER A 82 -2.04 -9.59 -14.49
CA SER A 82 -2.03 -9.11 -15.87
C SER A 82 -1.01 -7.99 -16.01
N SER A 83 -0.50 -7.79 -17.22
CA SER A 83 0.42 -6.70 -17.53
C SER A 83 -0.09 -5.86 -18.68
N GLY A 84 0.21 -4.56 -18.65
CA GLY A 84 -0.11 -3.60 -19.68
C GLY A 84 0.22 -2.19 -19.26
N ASP A 85 0.47 -1.32 -20.21
CA ASP A 85 0.88 0.08 -20.00
C ASP A 85 -0.34 0.95 -19.68
N ILE A 86 -0.73 1.01 -18.37
CA ILE A 86 -1.90 1.78 -17.94
C ILE A 86 -1.65 3.28 -17.94
N ASN A 87 -0.38 3.72 -17.78
CA ASN A 87 -0.01 5.13 -17.70
C ASN A 87 0.47 5.72 -19.03
N ALA A 88 0.58 4.89 -20.07
CA ALA A 88 1.04 5.24 -21.41
C ALA A 88 2.48 5.82 -21.43
N ASP A 89 3.38 5.28 -20.58
CA ASP A 89 4.79 5.67 -20.55
C ASP A 89 5.69 4.77 -21.42
N GLY A 90 5.13 3.75 -22.03
CA GLY A 90 5.81 2.80 -22.90
C GLY A 90 6.39 1.60 -22.16
N THR A 91 6.08 1.44 -20.87
CA THR A 91 6.52 0.31 -20.04
C THR A 91 5.29 -0.38 -19.44
N ASP A 92 5.29 -1.70 -19.48
CA ASP A 92 4.19 -2.46 -18.90
C ASP A 92 4.14 -2.29 -17.37
N ASP A 93 2.95 -2.04 -16.87
CA ASP A 93 2.55 -2.07 -15.47
C ASP A 93 1.97 -3.44 -15.13
N THR A 94 1.80 -3.72 -13.84
CA THR A 94 1.31 -5.03 -13.40
C THR A 94 0.14 -4.89 -12.44
N ALA A 95 -0.98 -5.53 -12.75
CA ALA A 95 -2.09 -5.73 -11.85
C ALA A 95 -2.06 -7.13 -11.24
N VAL A 96 -2.35 -7.22 -9.93
CA VAL A 96 -2.34 -8.45 -9.14
C VAL A 96 -3.52 -8.48 -8.18
N VAL A 97 -3.84 -9.67 -7.66
CA VAL A 97 -4.77 -9.81 -6.52
C VAL A 97 -4.00 -10.21 -5.26
N LEU A 98 -4.33 -9.52 -4.18
CA LEU A 98 -3.89 -9.87 -2.83
C LEU A 98 -5.08 -10.31 -1.99
N ILE A 99 -4.81 -11.18 -1.04
CA ILE A 99 -5.73 -11.46 0.06
C ILE A 99 -5.14 -10.97 1.38
N ASN A 100 -6.01 -10.55 2.26
CA ASN A 100 -5.72 -10.28 3.65
C ASN A 100 -6.63 -11.14 4.54
N ASP A 101 -6.00 -11.95 5.39
CA ASP A 101 -6.63 -12.63 6.51
C ASP A 101 -6.19 -11.90 7.79
N ALA A 102 -7.09 -11.12 8.36
CA ALA A 102 -6.83 -10.34 9.57
C ALA A 102 -7.05 -11.13 10.86
N GLY A 103 -7.00 -12.46 10.80
CA GLY A 103 -7.17 -13.35 11.96
C GLY A 103 -8.62 -13.50 12.44
N GLY A 104 -9.59 -12.99 11.67
CA GLY A 104 -11.02 -13.09 11.93
C GLY A 104 -11.71 -14.10 11.02
N SER A 105 -13.02 -13.92 10.79
CA SER A 105 -13.82 -14.79 9.92
C SER A 105 -13.84 -14.33 8.45
N GLY A 106 -13.32 -13.14 8.15
CA GLY A 106 -13.26 -12.57 6.80
C GLY A 106 -11.97 -12.91 6.07
N THR A 107 -12.04 -12.97 4.75
CA THR A 107 -10.89 -12.96 3.86
C THR A 107 -11.10 -11.86 2.84
N PHE A 108 -10.29 -10.83 2.95
CA PHE A 108 -10.46 -9.58 2.20
C PHE A 108 -9.58 -9.59 0.95
N TYR A 109 -10.17 -9.23 -0.19
CA TYR A 109 -9.50 -9.24 -1.49
C TYR A 109 -9.25 -7.83 -1.96
N TYR A 110 -8.07 -7.61 -2.52
CA TYR A 110 -7.64 -6.32 -3.06
C TYR A 110 -7.06 -6.48 -4.46
N LEU A 111 -7.39 -5.58 -5.36
CA LEU A 111 -6.65 -5.38 -6.59
C LEU A 111 -5.48 -4.45 -6.29
N GLY A 112 -4.27 -4.88 -6.59
CA GLY A 112 -3.06 -4.07 -6.52
C GLY A 112 -2.56 -3.72 -7.92
N ILE A 113 -2.14 -2.48 -8.14
CA ILE A 113 -1.55 -2.02 -9.40
C ILE A 113 -0.16 -1.46 -9.11
N LEU A 114 0.84 -2.04 -9.73
CA LEU A 114 2.23 -1.63 -9.64
C LEU A 114 2.63 -0.97 -10.95
N THR A 115 2.85 0.33 -10.91
CA THR A 115 3.29 1.07 -12.10
C THR A 115 4.80 1.08 -12.22
N SER A 116 5.27 0.91 -13.44
CA SER A 116 6.66 1.10 -13.84
C SER A 116 7.00 2.58 -13.97
N GLY A 117 8.28 2.90 -14.05
CA GLY A 117 8.73 4.25 -14.34
C GLY A 117 9.01 5.12 -13.12
N PRO A 118 9.29 6.42 -13.34
CA PRO A 118 9.86 7.30 -12.33
C PRO A 118 8.85 7.85 -11.31
N ALA A 119 7.56 7.68 -11.53
CA ALA A 119 6.49 8.20 -10.69
C ALA A 119 5.49 7.08 -10.35
N PRO A 120 5.82 6.21 -9.37
CA PRO A 120 4.89 5.14 -8.98
C PRO A 120 3.63 5.72 -8.33
N ILE A 121 2.49 5.06 -8.56
CA ILE A 121 1.25 5.35 -7.85
C ILE A 121 1.41 4.88 -6.40
N ILE A 122 1.14 5.77 -5.43
CA ILE A 122 1.28 5.46 -4.01
C ILE A 122 0.06 4.69 -3.51
N GLU A 123 -1.14 5.19 -3.78
CA GLU A 123 -2.39 4.52 -3.45
C GLU A 123 -2.70 3.47 -4.51
N ASN A 124 -1.97 2.37 -4.45
CA ASN A 124 -1.89 1.36 -5.50
C ASN A 124 -2.80 0.16 -5.29
N THR A 125 -3.77 0.22 -4.34
CA THR A 125 -4.73 -0.86 -4.11
C THR A 125 -6.16 -0.36 -4.04
N THR A 126 -7.10 -1.25 -4.36
CA THR A 126 -8.53 -1.07 -4.08
C THR A 126 -9.13 -2.35 -3.52
N PHE A 127 -10.08 -2.20 -2.60
CA PHE A 127 -10.84 -3.30 -2.05
C PHE A 127 -11.81 -3.87 -3.09
N LEU A 128 -11.85 -5.20 -3.22
CA LEU A 128 -12.75 -5.91 -4.13
C LEU A 128 -13.94 -6.54 -3.40
N GLY A 129 -13.72 -7.09 -2.21
CA GLY A 129 -14.77 -7.74 -1.45
C GLY A 129 -14.26 -8.71 -0.38
N ASP A 130 -15.20 -9.30 0.39
CA ASP A 130 -14.92 -10.33 1.40
C ASP A 130 -15.36 -11.71 0.89
N ARG A 131 -14.44 -12.68 0.92
CA ARG A 131 -14.69 -14.07 0.51
C ARG A 131 -15.30 -14.20 -0.89
N ILE A 132 -14.81 -13.39 -1.83
CA ILE A 132 -15.16 -13.42 -3.24
C ILE A 132 -14.40 -14.53 -3.98
N ASP A 133 -14.77 -14.82 -5.21
CA ASP A 133 -14.12 -15.82 -6.05
C ASP A 133 -13.56 -15.16 -7.33
N ILE A 134 -12.26 -14.94 -7.38
CA ILE A 134 -11.57 -14.30 -8.50
C ILE A 134 -11.56 -15.25 -9.72
N LYS A 135 -11.95 -14.72 -10.87
CA LYS A 135 -11.97 -15.46 -12.15
C LYS A 135 -10.79 -15.07 -13.05
N GLY A 136 -10.31 -13.85 -12.96
CA GLY A 136 -9.16 -13.43 -13.74
C GLY A 136 -8.94 -11.92 -13.73
N ILE A 137 -7.78 -11.52 -14.24
CA ILE A 137 -7.43 -10.14 -14.56
C ILE A 137 -7.04 -10.07 -16.02
N SER A 138 -7.43 -9.01 -16.71
CA SER A 138 -7.02 -8.71 -18.08
C SER A 138 -6.67 -7.23 -18.23
N PHE A 139 -5.89 -6.91 -19.25
CA PHE A 139 -5.65 -5.54 -19.68
C PHE A 139 -6.36 -5.30 -21.01
N VAL A 140 -7.29 -4.37 -21.04
CA VAL A 140 -8.15 -4.09 -22.20
C VAL A 140 -8.30 -2.59 -22.34
N ASP A 141 -8.03 -2.08 -23.55
CA ASP A 141 -8.22 -0.67 -23.92
C ASP A 141 -7.60 0.33 -22.91
N GLY A 142 -6.38 0.03 -22.42
CA GLY A 142 -5.66 0.90 -21.52
C GLY A 142 -6.11 0.82 -20.05
N LYS A 143 -6.88 -0.21 -19.67
CA LYS A 143 -7.42 -0.41 -18.32
C LYS A 143 -7.19 -1.83 -17.86
N PHE A 144 -7.08 -2.02 -16.54
CA PHE A 144 -7.15 -3.36 -15.96
C PHE A 144 -8.59 -3.70 -15.61
N GLU A 145 -9.02 -4.87 -16.05
CA GLU A 145 -10.31 -5.45 -15.68
C GLU A 145 -10.09 -6.69 -14.80
N VAL A 146 -10.76 -6.75 -13.65
CA VAL A 146 -10.79 -7.93 -12.78
C VAL A 146 -12.19 -8.51 -12.76
N VAL A 147 -12.32 -9.80 -13.07
CA VAL A 147 -13.60 -10.52 -13.03
C VAL A 147 -13.65 -11.39 -11.81
N TYR A 148 -14.71 -11.28 -11.03
CA TYR A 148 -14.92 -12.07 -9.82
C TYR A 148 -16.40 -12.34 -9.56
N LEU A 149 -16.68 -13.34 -8.72
CA LEU A 149 -18.02 -13.59 -8.21
C LEU A 149 -18.13 -13.01 -6.79
N ASP A 150 -19.26 -12.39 -6.51
CA ASP A 150 -19.64 -11.90 -5.19
C ASP A 150 -21.07 -12.32 -4.83
N ARG A 151 -21.58 -11.82 -3.72
CA ARG A 151 -22.93 -12.04 -3.18
C ARG A 151 -23.68 -10.72 -3.13
N ASP A 152 -24.99 -10.78 -3.14
CA ASP A 152 -25.79 -9.64 -2.71
C ASP A 152 -25.67 -9.44 -1.18
N SER A 153 -26.04 -8.25 -0.72
CA SER A 153 -25.92 -7.85 0.67
C SER A 153 -26.80 -8.65 1.64
N GLU A 154 -27.78 -9.41 1.13
CA GLU A 154 -28.71 -10.21 1.93
C GLU A 154 -28.30 -11.69 1.98
N THR A 155 -27.37 -12.09 1.12
CA THR A 155 -26.89 -13.47 1.05
C THR A 155 -25.87 -13.75 2.15
N SER A 156 -26.08 -14.83 2.91
CA SER A 156 -25.12 -15.27 3.94
C SER A 156 -23.76 -15.57 3.35
N PHE A 157 -22.70 -15.23 4.08
CA PHE A 157 -21.31 -15.59 3.72
C PHE A 157 -21.03 -17.11 3.70
N ASP A 158 -21.92 -17.94 4.23
CA ASP A 158 -21.84 -19.41 4.09
C ASP A 158 -22.26 -19.90 2.70
N ALA A 159 -23.01 -19.09 1.96
CA ALA A 159 -23.36 -19.40 0.59
C ALA A 159 -22.21 -19.05 -0.36
N PRO A 160 -22.02 -19.81 -1.45
CA PRO A 160 -21.00 -19.48 -2.45
C PRO A 160 -21.36 -18.15 -3.15
N PRO A 161 -20.35 -17.35 -3.57
CA PRO A 161 -20.57 -16.19 -4.41
C PRO A 161 -21.02 -16.64 -5.81
N THR A 162 -22.03 -15.95 -6.37
CA THR A 162 -22.65 -16.34 -7.65
C THR A 162 -22.88 -15.19 -8.63
N ILE A 163 -22.72 -13.95 -8.17
CA ILE A 163 -22.97 -12.76 -8.97
C ILE A 163 -21.66 -12.31 -9.59
N GLU A 164 -21.58 -12.37 -10.93
CA GLU A 164 -20.40 -11.95 -11.65
C GLU A 164 -20.29 -10.42 -11.67
N ILE A 165 -19.13 -9.93 -11.28
CA ILE A 165 -18.75 -8.52 -11.26
C ILE A 165 -17.50 -8.35 -12.11
N THR A 166 -17.47 -7.29 -12.91
CA THR A 166 -16.28 -6.81 -13.58
C THR A 166 -15.87 -5.49 -12.96
N GLY A 167 -14.78 -5.50 -12.20
CA GLY A 167 -14.12 -4.30 -11.70
C GLY A 167 -13.19 -3.73 -12.76
N ILE A 168 -13.18 -2.41 -12.92
CA ILE A 168 -12.39 -1.69 -13.91
C ILE A 168 -11.54 -0.66 -13.19
N ALA A 169 -10.23 -0.77 -13.36
CA ALA A 169 -9.26 0.20 -12.86
C ALA A 169 -8.68 0.99 -14.03
N GLU A 170 -8.80 2.30 -13.96
CA GLU A 170 -8.23 3.26 -14.93
C GLU A 170 -7.54 4.38 -14.18
N LEU A 171 -6.46 4.93 -14.75
CA LEU A 171 -5.79 6.08 -14.15
C LEU A 171 -6.69 7.31 -14.15
N ASP A 172 -6.57 8.10 -13.10
CA ASP A 172 -7.12 9.45 -13.08
C ASP A 172 -6.39 10.38 -14.07
N GLU A 173 -6.93 11.57 -14.31
CA GLU A 173 -6.32 12.54 -15.24
C GLU A 173 -4.92 12.99 -14.79
N SER A 174 -4.64 12.96 -13.51
CA SER A 174 -3.33 13.33 -12.93
C SER A 174 -2.28 12.23 -13.05
N LYS A 175 -2.69 11.00 -13.35
CA LYS A 175 -1.86 9.78 -13.37
C LYS A 175 -1.17 9.48 -12.05
N THR A 176 -1.71 9.95 -10.93
CA THR A 176 -1.16 9.75 -9.58
C THR A 176 -1.94 8.77 -8.72
N SER A 177 -3.17 8.49 -9.13
CA SER A 177 -4.06 7.48 -8.54
C SER A 177 -4.86 6.78 -9.62
N PHE A 178 -5.57 5.73 -9.26
CA PHE A 178 -6.51 5.11 -10.20
C PHE A 178 -7.94 5.18 -9.65
N ASN A 179 -8.89 5.33 -10.57
CA ASN A 179 -10.30 5.21 -10.30
C ASN A 179 -10.71 3.76 -10.47
N PHE A 180 -11.50 3.26 -9.52
CA PHE A 180 -12.09 1.94 -9.62
C PHE A 180 -13.61 2.08 -9.81
N SER A 181 -14.12 1.42 -10.82
CA SER A 181 -15.56 1.29 -11.08
C SER A 181 -15.89 -0.16 -11.31
N CYS A 182 -17.14 -0.54 -11.16
CA CYS A 182 -17.54 -1.90 -11.44
C CYS A 182 -18.83 -1.98 -12.26
N ARG A 183 -19.02 -3.11 -12.92
CA ARG A 183 -20.22 -3.47 -13.69
C ARG A 183 -20.73 -4.81 -13.20
N ASP A 184 -22.02 -4.90 -12.98
CA ASP A 184 -22.75 -6.13 -12.73
C ASP A 184 -24.11 -6.12 -13.41
N ASN A 185 -24.80 -7.24 -13.35
CA ASN A 185 -26.13 -7.39 -13.96
C ASN A 185 -27.28 -7.19 -12.94
N VAL A 186 -26.98 -6.89 -11.69
CA VAL A 186 -27.96 -6.88 -10.58
C VAL A 186 -27.91 -5.65 -9.68
N GLY A 187 -27.01 -4.69 -9.93
CA GLY A 187 -26.92 -3.41 -9.21
C GLY A 187 -26.23 -3.49 -7.84
N ILE A 188 -25.30 -4.42 -7.67
CA ILE A 188 -24.41 -4.50 -6.48
C ILE A 188 -23.31 -3.45 -6.55
N CYS A 189 -22.84 -3.19 -7.76
CA CYS A 189 -21.86 -2.14 -8.03
C CYS A 189 -22.50 -0.76 -7.91
N LEU A 190 -22.15 -0.02 -6.89
CA LEU A 190 -22.58 1.36 -6.65
C LEU A 190 -21.46 2.34 -6.95
#